data_71ed94ef8782b9158c6dd3961327f55f
#
_entry.id   71ed94ef8782b9158c6dd3961327f55f
#
_cell.length_a   1.000
_cell.length_b   1.000
_cell.length_c   1.000
_cell.angle_alpha   90.00
_cell.angle_beta   90.00
_cell.angle_gamma   90.00
#
_symmetry.space_group_name_H-M   'P 1'
#
loop_
_entity.id
_entity.type
_entity.pdbx_description
1 polymer ?
#
loop_
_entity_poly.entity_id
_entity_poly.type
_entity_poly.pdbx_seq_one_letter_code
_entity_poly.pdbx_strand_id
1 'polypeptide(L)'
;MRMSIPYEQSGRARQKQRTRTALVAAARELVTQGQTPTVDVAASKASISRTTAYRYFPNQRALLVAAHPEIEARSLLPEKAPSDVPGRLDAVVTAFLDVIVDTEAQQRTMLRLSLDPDPRERGELPLRKGRAIVWIGEALSPLRGVLVERDLKRLILAVRSAVGIEALVWLTDVAGLSRKEAVQLMRWSAGALLRSALAESGAAGRHIKRGRRVSGTTRRGSS
;
A
#
# COMPACT_ATOMS: atom_id res chain seq x y z
N MET A 1 2.49 19.00 -41.89
CA MET A 1 2.26 20.33 -41.29
C MET A 1 2.58 20.23 -39.80
N ARG A 2 3.78 20.65 -39.34
CA ARG A 2 4.17 20.62 -37.93
C ARG A 2 3.59 21.86 -37.26
N MET A 3 2.60 21.68 -36.38
CA MET A 3 2.12 22.76 -35.52
C MET A 3 3.21 23.09 -34.49
N SER A 4 3.84 24.24 -34.66
CA SER A 4 4.80 24.83 -33.71
C SER A 4 4.02 25.35 -32.51
N ILE A 5 4.20 24.73 -31.33
CA ILE A 5 3.65 25.25 -30.06
C ILE A 5 4.39 26.55 -29.74
N PRO A 6 3.72 27.69 -29.52
CA PRO A 6 4.39 28.96 -29.29
C PRO A 6 5.32 28.88 -28.08
N TYR A 7 6.57 29.33 -28.20
CA TYR A 7 7.64 29.34 -27.20
C TYR A 7 7.19 29.91 -25.82
N GLU A 8 6.35 30.94 -25.85
CA GLU A 8 5.79 31.53 -24.62
C GLU A 8 4.89 30.62 -23.81
N GLN A 9 4.10 29.74 -24.43
CA GLN A 9 3.25 28.78 -23.74
C GLN A 9 4.07 27.69 -23.04
N SER A 10 5.18 27.27 -23.65
CA SER A 10 6.10 26.31 -23.08
C SER A 10 6.89 26.87 -21.88
N GLY A 11 7.23 28.17 -21.90
CA GLY A 11 7.91 28.87 -20.81
C GLY A 11 7.02 29.01 -19.57
N ARG A 12 5.77 29.42 -19.75
CA ARG A 12 4.78 29.56 -18.67
C ARG A 12 4.41 28.19 -18.05
N ALA A 13 4.28 27.14 -18.86
CA ALA A 13 4.03 25.80 -18.37
C ALA A 13 5.20 25.27 -17.51
N ARG A 14 6.43 25.48 -17.95
CA ARG A 14 7.65 25.14 -17.20
C ARG A 14 7.76 25.91 -15.88
N GLN A 15 7.45 27.21 -15.89
CA GLN A 15 7.46 28.01 -14.69
C GLN A 15 6.38 27.56 -13.68
N LYS A 16 5.17 27.26 -14.16
CA LYS A 16 4.10 26.67 -13.34
C LYS A 16 4.56 25.37 -12.68
N GLN A 17 5.16 24.48 -13.45
CA GLN A 17 5.64 23.19 -12.93
C GLN A 17 6.76 23.39 -11.89
N ARG A 18 7.72 24.27 -12.12
CA ARG A 18 8.79 24.60 -11.14
C ARG A 18 8.21 25.10 -9.81
N THR A 19 7.26 26.04 -9.87
CA THR A 19 6.61 26.57 -8.65
C THR A 19 5.87 25.47 -7.89
N ARG A 20 5.11 24.62 -8.58
CA ARG A 20 4.41 23.49 -7.96
C ARG A 20 5.38 22.50 -7.32
N THR A 21 6.46 22.15 -8.04
CA THR A 21 7.50 21.24 -7.54
C THR A 21 8.20 21.80 -6.30
N ALA A 22 8.52 23.09 -6.28
CA ALA A 22 9.13 23.73 -5.11
C ALA A 22 8.23 23.70 -3.86
N LEU A 23 6.93 23.96 -4.01
CA LEU A 23 5.96 23.85 -2.92
C LEU A 23 5.84 22.41 -2.37
N VAL A 24 5.80 21.44 -3.27
CA VAL A 24 5.74 20.00 -2.91
C VAL A 24 7.02 19.58 -2.20
N ALA A 25 8.19 20.00 -2.68
CA ALA A 25 9.48 19.69 -2.06
C ALA A 25 9.59 20.29 -0.64
N ALA A 26 9.19 21.55 -0.48
CA ALA A 26 9.16 22.20 0.83
C ALA A 26 8.21 21.48 1.81
N ALA A 27 7.02 21.09 1.34
CA ALA A 27 6.08 20.35 2.17
C ALA A 27 6.62 18.95 2.55
N ARG A 28 7.26 18.22 1.62
CA ARG A 28 7.89 16.93 1.90
C ARG A 28 8.95 17.02 2.98
N GLU A 29 9.83 18.00 2.87
CA GLU A 29 10.89 18.22 3.86
C GLU A 29 10.31 18.50 5.25
N LEU A 30 9.29 19.36 5.35
CA LEU A 30 8.61 19.66 6.61
C LEU A 30 7.93 18.42 7.22
N VAL A 31 7.28 17.60 6.37
CA VAL A 31 6.66 16.35 6.83
C VAL A 31 7.72 15.36 7.33
N THR A 32 8.87 15.25 6.66
CA THR A 32 9.98 14.40 7.11
C THR A 32 10.51 14.84 8.48
N GLN A 33 10.43 16.14 8.80
CA GLN A 33 10.77 16.69 10.11
C GLN A 33 9.64 16.50 11.16
N GLY A 34 8.60 15.72 10.85
CA GLY A 34 7.47 15.46 11.75
C GLY A 34 6.42 16.58 11.81
N GLN A 35 6.54 17.61 10.95
CA GLN A 35 5.59 18.71 10.90
C GLN A 35 4.39 18.37 9.99
N THR A 36 3.28 19.08 10.21
CA THR A 36 2.13 19.07 9.30
C THR A 36 1.94 20.46 8.72
N PRO A 37 2.70 20.81 7.65
CA PRO A 37 2.74 22.18 7.16
C PRO A 37 1.41 22.63 6.58
N THR A 38 1.04 23.88 6.86
CA THR A 38 0.01 24.59 6.11
C THR A 38 0.56 25.02 4.75
N VAL A 39 -0.33 25.49 3.86
CA VAL A 39 0.10 26.06 2.56
C VAL A 39 1.01 27.25 2.78
N ASP A 40 0.75 28.08 3.81
CA ASP A 40 1.56 29.24 4.13
C ASP A 40 2.98 28.89 4.58
N VAL A 41 3.11 27.89 5.44
CA VAL A 41 4.41 27.42 5.94
C VAL A 41 5.26 26.85 4.80
N ALA A 42 4.65 26.05 3.92
CA ALA A 42 5.34 25.53 2.74
C ALA A 42 5.71 26.62 1.74
N ALA A 43 4.84 27.64 1.55
CA ALA A 43 5.10 28.79 0.70
C ALA A 43 6.29 29.62 1.21
N SER A 44 6.31 29.91 2.51
CA SER A 44 7.42 30.61 3.16
C SER A 44 8.74 29.87 2.99
N LYS A 45 8.75 28.55 3.26
CA LYS A 45 9.94 27.72 3.08
C LYS A 45 10.43 27.67 1.63
N ALA A 46 9.50 27.67 0.67
CA ALA A 46 9.81 27.68 -0.77
C ALA A 46 10.12 29.07 -1.34
N SER A 47 10.08 30.13 -0.53
CA SER A 47 10.21 31.53 -0.97
C SER A 47 9.18 31.91 -2.04
N ILE A 48 7.96 31.41 -1.93
CA ILE A 48 6.83 31.66 -2.84
C ILE A 48 5.77 32.47 -2.09
N SER A 49 5.18 33.48 -2.78
CA SER A 49 4.12 34.28 -2.15
C SER A 49 2.90 33.43 -1.80
N ARG A 50 2.25 33.76 -0.68
CA ARG A 50 1.01 33.12 -0.20
C ARG A 50 -0.05 33.01 -1.29
N THR A 51 -0.34 34.12 -1.98
CA THR A 51 -1.32 34.17 -3.08
C THR A 51 -0.98 33.20 -4.20
N THR A 52 0.30 33.09 -4.55
CA THR A 52 0.75 32.15 -5.56
C THR A 52 0.57 30.71 -5.08
N ALA A 53 0.92 30.38 -3.84
CA ALA A 53 0.82 29.04 -3.31
C ALA A 53 -0.63 28.53 -3.28
N TYR A 54 -1.59 29.36 -2.85
CA TYR A 54 -3.01 29.00 -2.82
C TYR A 54 -3.63 28.76 -4.22
N ARG A 55 -3.05 29.30 -5.27
CA ARG A 55 -3.45 29.00 -6.66
C ARG A 55 -3.09 27.55 -7.08
N TYR A 56 -2.06 26.95 -6.45
CA TYR A 56 -1.65 25.56 -6.71
C TYR A 56 -2.27 24.57 -5.74
N PHE A 57 -2.40 24.98 -4.49
CA PHE A 57 -2.91 24.15 -3.40
C PHE A 57 -3.95 24.96 -2.60
N PRO A 58 -5.23 24.81 -2.90
CA PRO A 58 -6.29 25.62 -2.28
C PRO A 58 -6.43 25.38 -0.78
N ASN A 59 -5.91 24.24 -0.27
CA ASN A 59 -5.94 23.88 1.14
C ASN A 59 -4.74 23.01 1.51
N GLN A 60 -4.54 22.84 2.82
CA GLN A 60 -3.49 22.01 3.39
C GLN A 60 -3.54 20.56 2.90
N ARG A 61 -4.75 19.99 2.81
CA ARG A 61 -4.97 18.62 2.38
C ARG A 61 -4.42 18.37 0.97
N ALA A 62 -4.78 19.23 0.01
CA ALA A 62 -4.29 19.14 -1.37
C ALA A 62 -2.75 19.18 -1.45
N LEU A 63 -2.12 20.03 -0.64
CA LEU A 63 -0.67 20.12 -0.54
C LEU A 63 -0.07 18.83 0.03
N LEU A 64 -0.59 18.30 1.14
CA LEU A 64 -0.09 17.10 1.78
C LEU A 64 -0.25 15.86 0.92
N VAL A 65 -1.38 15.74 0.21
CA VAL A 65 -1.59 14.66 -0.78
C VAL A 65 -0.55 14.72 -1.90
N ALA A 66 -0.27 15.92 -2.42
CA ALA A 66 0.77 16.09 -3.45
C ALA A 66 2.19 15.88 -2.92
N ALA A 67 2.41 16.12 -1.64
CA ALA A 67 3.70 15.90 -0.97
C ALA A 67 3.95 14.41 -0.65
N HIS A 68 2.91 13.56 -0.65
CA HIS A 68 3.10 12.13 -0.43
C HIS A 68 3.97 11.51 -1.55
N PRO A 69 5.04 10.77 -1.20
CA PRO A 69 5.89 10.15 -2.21
C PRO A 69 5.08 9.12 -3.00
N GLU A 70 5.01 9.28 -4.30
CA GLU A 70 4.45 8.25 -5.16
C GLU A 70 5.47 7.11 -5.27
N ILE A 71 5.05 5.92 -4.86
CA ILE A 71 5.83 4.72 -5.09
C ILE A 71 5.54 4.29 -6.53
N GLU A 72 6.46 4.59 -7.43
CA GLU A 72 6.33 4.27 -8.86
C GLU A 72 6.53 2.78 -9.15
N ALA A 73 6.97 1.99 -8.16
CA ALA A 73 7.19 0.56 -8.32
C ALA A 73 5.92 -0.16 -8.76
N ARG A 74 5.97 -0.79 -9.93
CA ARG A 74 4.89 -1.64 -10.45
C ARG A 74 4.80 -2.95 -9.69
N SER A 75 5.94 -3.47 -9.24
CA SER A 75 6.09 -4.70 -8.46
C SER A 75 7.10 -4.48 -7.33
N LEU A 76 6.92 -5.18 -6.21
CA LEU A 76 7.90 -5.30 -5.12
C LEU A 76 8.58 -6.66 -5.11
N LEU A 77 8.26 -7.55 -6.05
CA LEU A 77 9.04 -8.78 -6.23
C LEU A 77 10.41 -8.42 -6.83
N PRO A 78 11.50 -8.98 -6.29
CA PRO A 78 12.82 -8.84 -6.89
C PRO A 78 12.87 -9.53 -8.28
N GLU A 79 13.79 -9.09 -9.15
CA GLU A 79 13.99 -9.71 -10.48
C GLU A 79 14.21 -11.23 -10.39
N LYS A 80 14.97 -11.67 -9.38
CA LYS A 80 15.14 -13.09 -9.03
C LYS A 80 14.22 -13.44 -7.86
N ALA A 81 12.91 -13.48 -8.13
CA ALA A 81 11.93 -13.82 -7.12
C ALA A 81 12.12 -15.27 -6.63
N PRO A 82 11.92 -15.55 -5.33
CA PRO A 82 11.86 -16.92 -4.82
C PRO A 82 10.84 -17.77 -5.58
N SER A 83 11.14 -19.06 -5.75
CA SER A 83 10.25 -20.01 -6.45
C SER A 83 9.07 -20.45 -5.58
N ASP A 84 9.25 -20.46 -4.26
CA ASP A 84 8.21 -20.87 -3.31
C ASP A 84 7.36 -19.69 -2.84
N VAL A 85 6.11 -19.97 -2.51
CA VAL A 85 5.14 -18.95 -2.12
C VAL A 85 5.51 -18.24 -0.81
N PRO A 86 5.97 -18.93 0.24
CA PRO A 86 6.43 -18.27 1.46
C PRO A 86 7.56 -17.27 1.21
N GLY A 87 8.58 -17.64 0.44
CA GLY A 87 9.68 -16.75 0.10
C GLY A 87 9.24 -15.54 -0.72
N ARG A 88 8.33 -15.72 -1.70
CA ARG A 88 7.74 -14.62 -2.48
C ARG A 88 6.98 -13.64 -1.60
N LEU A 89 6.14 -14.15 -0.69
CA LEU A 89 5.38 -13.31 0.23
C LEU A 89 6.30 -12.54 1.17
N ASP A 90 7.30 -13.21 1.75
CA ASP A 90 8.25 -12.56 2.66
C ASP A 90 9.06 -11.47 1.94
N ALA A 91 9.51 -11.70 0.71
CA ALA A 91 10.22 -10.70 -0.08
C ALA A 91 9.37 -9.44 -0.32
N VAL A 92 8.11 -9.61 -0.75
CA VAL A 92 7.20 -8.48 -1.00
C VAL A 92 6.83 -7.77 0.29
N VAL A 93 6.56 -8.50 1.38
CA VAL A 93 6.23 -7.91 2.68
C VAL A 93 7.43 -7.12 3.22
N THR A 94 8.64 -7.66 3.12
CA THR A 94 9.86 -6.96 3.55
C THR A 94 10.04 -5.66 2.78
N ALA A 95 10.03 -5.71 1.44
CA ALA A 95 10.17 -4.51 0.62
C ALA A 95 9.07 -3.47 0.89
N PHE A 96 7.84 -3.91 1.15
CA PHE A 96 6.74 -3.01 1.50
C PHE A 96 6.94 -2.36 2.88
N LEU A 97 7.42 -3.12 3.86
CA LEU A 97 7.70 -2.60 5.20
C LEU A 97 8.90 -1.63 5.20
N ASP A 98 9.92 -1.88 4.39
CA ASP A 98 11.05 -0.95 4.22
C ASP A 98 10.52 0.41 3.70
N VAL A 99 9.68 0.39 2.66
CA VAL A 99 9.03 1.62 2.16
C VAL A 99 8.23 2.33 3.26
N ILE A 100 7.48 1.59 4.10
CA ILE A 100 6.68 2.19 5.17
C ILE A 100 7.59 2.83 6.23
N VAL A 101 8.66 2.17 6.63
CA VAL A 101 9.60 2.68 7.64
C VAL A 101 10.35 3.90 7.10
N ASP A 102 10.84 3.85 5.86
CA ASP A 102 11.56 4.95 5.22
C ASP A 102 10.69 6.19 5.00
N THR A 103 9.38 6.00 4.85
CA THR A 103 8.41 7.09 4.64
C THR A 103 7.41 7.23 5.78
N GLU A 104 7.74 6.81 7.00
CA GLU A 104 6.80 6.72 8.12
C GLU A 104 6.07 8.04 8.41
N ALA A 105 6.77 9.17 8.43
CA ALA A 105 6.17 10.46 8.69
C ALA A 105 5.09 10.83 7.66
N GLN A 106 5.37 10.56 6.39
CA GLN A 106 4.43 10.78 5.29
C GLN A 106 3.25 9.80 5.36
N GLN A 107 3.51 8.53 5.68
CA GLN A 107 2.47 7.51 5.84
C GLN A 107 1.54 7.83 7.01
N ARG A 108 2.08 8.27 8.16
CA ARG A 108 1.30 8.74 9.32
C ARG A 108 0.42 9.95 8.97
N THR A 109 0.96 10.89 8.20
CA THR A 109 0.19 12.04 7.70
C THR A 109 -0.97 11.59 6.82
N MET A 110 -0.74 10.65 5.89
CA MET A 110 -1.79 10.11 5.03
C MET A 110 -2.82 9.29 5.81
N LEU A 111 -2.39 8.51 6.79
CA LEU A 111 -3.29 7.77 7.68
C LEU A 111 -4.23 8.74 8.39
N ARG A 112 -3.70 9.80 9.01
CA ARG A 112 -4.51 10.83 9.67
C ARG A 112 -5.53 11.46 8.72
N LEU A 113 -5.12 11.85 7.51
CA LEU A 113 -6.02 12.40 6.51
C LEU A 113 -7.09 11.39 6.05
N SER A 114 -6.77 10.08 6.08
CA SER A 114 -7.71 9.02 5.70
C SER A 114 -8.82 8.79 6.72
N LEU A 115 -8.60 9.23 7.96
CA LEU A 115 -9.57 9.14 9.05
C LEU A 115 -10.49 10.37 9.12
N ASP A 116 -10.26 11.38 8.29
CA ASP A 116 -11.12 12.55 8.17
C ASP A 116 -12.57 12.12 7.82
N PRO A 117 -13.57 12.70 8.52
CA PRO A 117 -14.97 12.29 8.35
C PRO A 117 -15.59 12.61 6.99
N ASP A 118 -15.03 13.50 6.17
CA ASP A 118 -15.62 13.79 4.86
C ASP A 118 -15.45 12.61 3.87
N PRO A 119 -16.55 11.88 3.54
CA PRO A 119 -16.50 10.73 2.64
C PRO A 119 -16.11 11.10 1.21
N ARG A 120 -16.38 12.34 0.76
CA ARG A 120 -16.18 12.77 -0.63
C ARG A 120 -14.71 12.88 -0.98
N GLU A 121 -13.88 13.19 0.01
CA GLU A 121 -12.45 13.40 -0.17
C GLU A 121 -11.61 12.12 0.07
N ARG A 122 -12.21 11.04 0.61
CA ARG A 122 -11.48 9.81 0.97
C ARG A 122 -10.96 9.03 -0.23
N GLY A 123 -11.67 9.04 -1.35
CA GLY A 123 -11.36 8.24 -2.54
C GLY A 123 -10.04 8.64 -3.23
N GLU A 124 -9.62 9.89 -3.09
CA GLU A 124 -8.44 10.44 -3.76
C GLU A 124 -7.13 10.23 -3.02
N LEU A 125 -7.18 9.72 -1.77
CA LEU A 125 -5.98 9.55 -0.96
C LEU A 125 -5.08 8.42 -1.46
N PRO A 126 -3.74 8.61 -1.49
CA PRO A 126 -2.78 7.60 -1.96
C PRO A 126 -2.89 6.25 -1.25
N LEU A 127 -3.16 6.22 0.07
CA LEU A 127 -3.35 4.98 0.84
C LEU A 127 -4.53 4.14 0.35
N ARG A 128 -5.51 4.74 -0.32
CA ARG A 128 -6.72 4.06 -0.80
C ARG A 128 -6.61 3.55 -2.23
N LYS A 129 -5.50 3.78 -2.91
CA LYS A 129 -5.25 3.25 -4.27
C LYS A 129 -4.99 1.74 -4.30
N GLY A 130 -4.89 1.07 -3.16
CA GLY A 130 -4.84 -0.39 -3.06
C GLY A 130 -3.58 -1.05 -3.62
N ARG A 131 -2.51 -0.31 -3.89
CA ARG A 131 -1.26 -0.85 -4.49
C ARG A 131 -0.68 -2.04 -3.72
N ALA A 132 -0.66 -1.98 -2.40
CA ALA A 132 -0.19 -3.10 -1.58
C ALA A 132 -1.00 -4.38 -1.78
N ILE A 133 -2.30 -4.28 -2.07
CA ILE A 133 -3.16 -5.43 -2.41
C ILE A 133 -2.67 -6.08 -3.70
N VAL A 134 -2.28 -5.27 -4.70
CA VAL A 134 -1.76 -5.76 -5.98
C VAL A 134 -0.43 -6.47 -5.78
N TRP A 135 0.52 -5.89 -5.04
CA TRP A 135 1.83 -6.48 -4.77
C TRP A 135 1.74 -7.80 -3.98
N ILE A 136 0.89 -7.84 -2.94
CA ILE A 136 0.64 -9.07 -2.18
C ILE A 136 -0.03 -10.11 -3.08
N GLY A 137 -0.99 -9.71 -3.92
CA GLY A 137 -1.64 -10.59 -4.89
C GLY A 137 -0.67 -11.15 -5.93
N GLU A 138 0.32 -10.38 -6.37
CA GLU A 138 1.40 -10.83 -7.25
C GLU A 138 2.30 -11.86 -6.56
N ALA A 139 2.69 -11.63 -5.29
CA ALA A 139 3.44 -12.60 -4.51
C ALA A 139 2.71 -13.93 -4.37
N LEU A 140 1.42 -13.88 -4.13
CA LEU A 140 0.54 -15.03 -3.93
C LEU A 140 -0.03 -15.61 -5.24
N SER A 141 0.36 -15.09 -6.40
CA SER A 141 -0.15 -15.54 -7.70
C SER A 141 0.01 -17.04 -7.98
N PRO A 142 1.06 -17.77 -7.50
CA PRO A 142 1.15 -19.20 -7.68
C PRO A 142 0.05 -20.02 -6.96
N LEU A 143 -0.68 -19.38 -6.03
CA LEU A 143 -1.82 -20.03 -5.36
C LEU A 143 -3.12 -19.99 -6.20
N ARG A 144 -3.12 -19.31 -7.35
CA ARG A 144 -4.25 -19.34 -8.29
C ARG A 144 -4.45 -20.77 -8.78
N GLY A 145 -5.68 -21.28 -8.64
CA GLY A 145 -6.00 -22.68 -8.96
C GLY A 145 -5.68 -23.69 -7.86
N VAL A 146 -4.92 -23.30 -6.81
CA VAL A 146 -4.70 -24.09 -5.59
C VAL A 146 -5.74 -23.70 -4.53
N LEU A 147 -5.92 -22.41 -4.30
CA LEU A 147 -6.99 -21.85 -3.48
C LEU A 147 -8.16 -21.41 -4.38
N VAL A 148 -9.39 -21.53 -3.86
CA VAL A 148 -10.54 -20.89 -4.51
C VAL A 148 -10.37 -19.36 -4.44
N GLU A 149 -10.84 -18.66 -5.45
CA GLU A 149 -10.62 -17.21 -5.62
C GLU A 149 -11.05 -16.40 -4.38
N ARG A 150 -12.17 -16.77 -3.75
CA ARG A 150 -12.64 -16.16 -2.51
C ARG A 150 -11.63 -16.25 -1.37
N ASP A 151 -10.99 -17.41 -1.20
CA ASP A 151 -10.06 -17.66 -0.10
C ASP A 151 -8.69 -17.00 -0.38
N LEU A 152 -8.26 -16.98 -1.65
CA LEU A 152 -7.08 -16.20 -2.06
C LEU A 152 -7.29 -14.70 -1.80
N LYS A 153 -8.44 -14.14 -2.17
CA LYS A 153 -8.78 -12.75 -1.90
C LYS A 153 -8.82 -12.46 -0.40
N ARG A 154 -9.42 -13.36 0.40
CA ARG A 154 -9.44 -13.27 1.87
C ARG A 154 -8.02 -13.22 2.43
N LEU A 155 -7.13 -14.10 1.97
CA LEU A 155 -5.72 -14.13 2.40
C LEU A 155 -4.99 -12.83 2.05
N ILE A 156 -5.12 -12.33 0.83
CA ILE A 156 -4.52 -11.05 0.40
C ILE A 156 -4.95 -9.91 1.32
N LEU A 157 -6.24 -9.81 1.61
CA LEU A 157 -6.78 -8.75 2.48
C LEU A 157 -6.35 -8.92 3.94
N ALA A 158 -6.31 -10.16 4.46
CA ALA A 158 -5.83 -10.45 5.80
C ALA A 158 -4.34 -10.09 5.96
N VAL A 159 -3.49 -10.47 5.00
CA VAL A 159 -2.09 -10.06 4.99
C VAL A 159 -1.97 -8.54 4.95
N ARG A 160 -2.72 -7.84 4.05
CA ARG A 160 -2.68 -6.37 3.97
C ARG A 160 -3.12 -5.70 5.28
N SER A 161 -4.07 -6.26 6.01
CA SER A 161 -4.51 -5.71 7.30
C SER A 161 -3.48 -5.91 8.41
N ALA A 162 -2.69 -6.98 8.33
CA ALA A 162 -1.64 -7.28 9.29
C ALA A 162 -0.32 -6.55 9.02
N VAL A 163 -0.13 -6.02 7.80
CA VAL A 163 1.08 -5.29 7.39
C VAL A 163 0.71 -3.93 6.80
N GLY A 164 1.30 -2.87 7.33
CA GLY A 164 1.02 -1.52 6.86
C GLY A 164 1.26 -0.48 7.94
N ILE A 165 1.07 0.79 7.57
CA ILE A 165 1.24 1.90 8.50
C ILE A 165 0.28 1.82 9.69
N GLU A 166 -0.93 1.31 9.47
CA GLU A 166 -1.95 1.13 10.50
C GLU A 166 -1.46 0.17 11.60
N ALA A 167 -0.90 -0.97 11.18
CA ALA A 167 -0.31 -1.96 12.07
C ALA A 167 0.95 -1.41 12.75
N LEU A 168 1.85 -0.73 12.01
CA LEU A 168 3.05 -0.11 12.57
C LEU A 168 2.70 0.88 13.68
N VAL A 169 1.77 1.80 13.43
CA VAL A 169 1.32 2.80 14.41
C VAL A 169 0.79 2.12 15.68
N TRP A 170 -0.07 1.11 15.53
CA TRP A 170 -0.62 0.42 16.70
C TRP A 170 0.47 -0.31 17.48
N LEU A 171 1.38 -1.00 16.80
CA LEU A 171 2.45 -1.77 17.45
C LEU A 171 3.47 -0.87 18.15
N THR A 172 3.79 0.29 17.59
CA THR A 172 4.78 1.19 18.19
C THR A 172 4.17 2.11 19.24
N ASP A 173 3.02 2.75 18.94
CA ASP A 173 2.47 3.82 19.76
C ASP A 173 1.57 3.29 20.89
N VAL A 174 0.94 2.12 20.70
CA VAL A 174 0.02 1.52 21.68
C VAL A 174 0.68 0.33 22.38
N ALA A 175 1.24 -0.61 21.60
CA ALA A 175 1.88 -1.80 22.18
C ALA A 175 3.31 -1.54 22.69
N GLY A 176 3.91 -0.38 22.36
CA GLY A 176 5.24 0.04 22.87
C GLY A 176 6.42 -0.71 22.25
N LEU A 177 6.24 -1.38 21.10
CA LEU A 177 7.32 -2.08 20.43
C LEU A 177 8.27 -1.09 19.73
N SER A 178 9.54 -1.46 19.65
CA SER A 178 10.44 -0.79 18.73
C SER A 178 10.02 -1.05 17.27
N ARG A 179 10.43 -0.18 16.34
CA ARG A 179 10.16 -0.36 14.90
C ARG A 179 10.66 -1.72 14.39
N LYS A 180 11.82 -2.15 14.86
CA LYS A 180 12.40 -3.45 14.49
C LYS A 180 11.51 -4.61 14.93
N GLU A 181 11.04 -4.61 16.17
CA GLU A 181 10.14 -5.64 16.70
C GLU A 181 8.79 -5.61 15.98
N ALA A 182 8.24 -4.42 15.71
CA ALA A 182 7.00 -4.26 14.96
C ALA A 182 7.11 -4.85 13.54
N VAL A 183 8.21 -4.57 12.82
CA VAL A 183 8.49 -5.14 11.50
C VAL A 183 8.58 -6.66 11.56
N GLN A 184 9.30 -7.21 12.54
CA GLN A 184 9.42 -8.66 12.73
C GLN A 184 8.06 -9.31 13.00
N LEU A 185 7.23 -8.70 13.85
CA LEU A 185 5.89 -9.20 14.16
C LEU A 185 4.97 -9.15 12.95
N MET A 186 5.00 -8.07 12.16
CA MET A 186 4.20 -7.98 10.93
C MET A 186 4.62 -9.05 9.89
N ARG A 187 5.91 -9.31 9.71
CA ARG A 187 6.41 -10.38 8.83
C ARG A 187 5.97 -11.75 9.32
N TRP A 188 6.13 -12.02 10.61
CA TRP A 188 5.67 -13.27 11.24
C TRP A 188 4.17 -13.48 11.02
N SER A 189 3.35 -12.43 11.21
CA SER A 189 1.89 -12.46 11.02
C SER A 189 1.51 -12.81 9.58
N ALA A 190 2.16 -12.18 8.59
CA ALA A 190 1.93 -12.50 7.19
C ALA A 190 2.21 -13.98 6.87
N GLY A 191 3.35 -14.50 7.37
CA GLY A 191 3.70 -15.93 7.22
C GLY A 191 2.72 -16.87 7.94
N ALA A 192 2.24 -16.50 9.14
CA ALA A 192 1.26 -17.27 9.89
C ALA A 192 -0.10 -17.35 9.16
N LEU A 193 -0.57 -16.24 8.59
CA LEU A 193 -1.79 -16.18 7.78
C LEU A 193 -1.69 -17.07 6.54
N LEU A 194 -0.54 -17.04 5.85
CA LEU A 194 -0.31 -17.92 4.71
C LEU A 194 -0.37 -19.41 5.11
N ARG A 195 0.34 -19.79 6.18
CA ARG A 195 0.32 -21.19 6.67
C ARG A 195 -1.08 -21.64 7.05
N SER A 196 -1.86 -20.80 7.72
CA SER A 196 -3.24 -21.10 8.10
C SER A 196 -4.12 -21.33 6.87
N ALA A 197 -4.06 -20.45 5.89
CA ALA A 197 -4.86 -20.57 4.66
C ALA A 197 -4.53 -21.86 3.87
N LEU A 198 -3.25 -22.23 3.79
CA LEU A 198 -2.83 -23.48 3.13
C LEU A 198 -3.28 -24.72 3.91
N ALA A 199 -3.22 -24.69 5.25
CA ALA A 199 -3.69 -25.80 6.09
C ALA A 199 -5.21 -26.03 5.94
N GLU A 200 -6.00 -24.96 5.94
CA GLU A 200 -7.45 -25.00 5.72
C GLU A 200 -7.80 -25.61 4.36
N SER A 201 -7.12 -25.18 3.29
CA SER A 201 -7.34 -25.72 1.96
C SER A 201 -7.00 -27.22 1.86
N GLY A 202 -5.86 -27.64 2.44
CA GLY A 202 -5.46 -29.04 2.50
C GLY A 202 -6.43 -29.92 3.34
N ALA A 203 -7.04 -29.36 4.39
CA ALA A 203 -8.06 -30.05 5.17
C ALA A 203 -9.37 -30.20 4.36
N ALA A 204 -9.82 -29.16 3.67
CA ALA A 204 -11.02 -29.20 2.82
C ALA A 204 -10.88 -30.23 1.70
N GLY A 205 -9.72 -30.31 1.04
CA GLY A 205 -9.43 -31.29 -0.01
C GLY A 205 -9.46 -32.76 0.49
N ARG A 206 -9.05 -32.98 1.75
CA ARG A 206 -9.13 -34.31 2.37
C ARG A 206 -10.56 -34.74 2.70
N HIS A 207 -11.40 -33.84 3.15
CA HIS A 207 -12.81 -34.13 3.43
C HIS A 207 -13.61 -34.51 2.17
N ILE A 208 -13.37 -33.80 1.06
CA ILE A 208 -14.02 -34.08 -0.23
C ILE A 208 -13.62 -35.45 -0.75
N LYS A 209 -12.33 -35.84 -0.65
CA LYS A 209 -11.86 -37.19 -1.07
C LYS A 209 -12.42 -38.31 -0.19
N ARG A 210 -12.64 -38.07 1.10
CA ARG A 210 -13.21 -39.06 2.04
C ARG A 210 -14.71 -39.27 1.78
N GLY A 211 -15.46 -38.22 1.53
CA GLY A 211 -16.89 -38.29 1.17
C GLY A 211 -17.16 -39.04 -0.13
N ARG A 212 -16.30 -38.88 -1.15
CA ARG A 212 -16.42 -39.63 -2.43
C ARG A 212 -16.11 -41.11 -2.32
N ARG A 213 -15.30 -41.55 -1.34
CA ARG A 213 -15.04 -43.02 -1.12
C ARG A 213 -16.18 -43.71 -0.41
N VAL A 214 -16.97 -43.04 0.39
CA VAL A 214 -18.10 -43.65 1.13
C VAL A 214 -19.32 -43.83 0.23
N SER A 215 -19.54 -43.00 -0.76
CA SER A 215 -20.69 -43.08 -1.69
C SER A 215 -20.51 -44.07 -2.85
N GLY A 216 -19.32 -44.68 -2.96
CA GLY A 216 -19.00 -45.63 -4.05
C GLY A 216 -19.22 -47.13 -3.72
N THR A 217 -19.61 -47.49 -2.46
CA THR A 217 -19.65 -48.89 -2.01
C THR A 217 -21.07 -49.48 -1.90
N THR A 218 -22.10 -48.76 -2.30
CA THR A 218 -23.51 -49.25 -2.17
C THR A 218 -24.18 -49.48 -3.53
N ARG A 219 -23.55 -50.29 -4.43
CA ARG A 219 -24.23 -50.84 -5.59
C ARG A 219 -23.55 -52.13 -6.05
N ARG A 220 -23.70 -53.22 -5.28
CA ARG A 220 -23.67 -54.61 -5.78
C ARG A 220 -24.37 -55.51 -4.77
N GLY A 221 -25.52 -56.03 -5.16
CA GLY A 221 -26.19 -57.09 -4.42
C GLY A 221 -27.69 -57.03 -4.55
N SER A 222 -28.25 -57.46 -5.69
CA SER A 222 -29.57 -58.08 -5.80
C SER A 222 -29.66 -58.71 -7.16
N SER A 223 -29.40 -59.99 -7.20
CA SER A 223 -29.97 -60.92 -8.16
C SER A 223 -30.79 -61.91 -7.40
#